data_fc867af084fc4f0cfe449fd3668c5b20
#
_entry.id   fc867af084fc4f0cfe449fd3668c5b20
#
_cell.length_a   1.000
_cell.length_b   1.000
_cell.length_c   1.000
_cell.angle_alpha   90.00
_cell.angle_beta   90.00
_cell.angle_gamma   90.00
#
_symmetry.space_group_name_H-M   'P 1'
#
loop_
_entity.id
_entity.type
_entity.pdbx_description
1 polymer ?
#
loop_
_entity_poly.entity_id
_entity_poly.type
_entity_poly.pdbx_seq_one_letter_code
_entity_poly.pdbx_strand_id
1 'polypeptide(L)'
;MNFKNYFILYFFIFSLFLSSCVNVDLYNSYDYIDSSSIIQSLEAVKVSSITDGDTFKIYNGDSTIKLRIIGIDTPETHAGTKPIGEYGDDATDYLKDFVSRYAIYIKRMGYDNYGRILAYVFGKTYDGRYIFYESSILKEGLARPLIYFYDDEIYEILTPRIVEAYDYAFENKKGIFSKWYTAPVLNNSNNFQNYIGKIVFLNGTVQSVGHDNSEYYINSSWFTIKIRDPEYYYFFKNYNLYNLKRKTVKFYGELWEDEDSGKPMILLRSPNEIVVN
;
A
#
# COMPACT_ATOMS: atom_id res chain seq x y z
N MET A 1 66.59 10.28 24.80
CA MET A 1 65.52 11.16 24.26
C MET A 1 64.38 10.26 23.81
N ASN A 2 63.27 10.26 24.56
CA ASN A 2 62.23 9.23 24.53
C ASN A 2 61.21 9.44 23.39
N PHE A 3 61.19 8.53 22.44
CA PHE A 3 60.23 8.50 21.30
C PHE A 3 58.84 7.88 21.62
N LYS A 4 58.41 7.85 22.89
CA LYS A 4 57.17 7.15 23.30
C LYS A 4 55.92 8.03 23.41
N ASN A 5 56.01 9.34 23.26
CA ASN A 5 54.87 10.20 23.57
C ASN A 5 54.13 10.80 22.37
N TYR A 6 54.50 10.48 21.13
CA TYR A 6 53.79 11.00 19.94
C TYR A 6 52.79 10.02 19.32
N PHE A 7 52.78 8.75 19.77
CA PHE A 7 51.85 7.75 19.18
C PHE A 7 50.47 7.75 19.82
N ILE A 8 50.30 8.34 20.99
CA ILE A 8 48.99 8.35 21.71
C ILE A 8 48.15 9.56 21.28
N LEU A 9 48.75 10.63 20.79
CA LEU A 9 48.00 11.82 20.39
C LEU A 9 47.31 11.68 19.01
N TYR A 10 47.82 10.82 18.12
CA TYR A 10 47.21 10.59 16.81
C TYR A 10 46.01 9.62 16.85
N PHE A 11 45.92 8.77 17.88
CA PHE A 11 44.80 7.86 18.02
C PHE A 11 43.54 8.52 18.60
N PHE A 12 43.68 9.63 19.31
CA PHE A 12 42.53 10.37 19.87
C PHE A 12 41.90 11.36 18.90
N ILE A 13 42.62 11.81 17.87
CA ILE A 13 42.07 12.71 16.86
C ILE A 13 41.29 11.95 15.78
N PHE A 14 41.56 10.64 15.56
CA PHE A 14 40.85 9.83 14.58
C PHE A 14 39.53 9.26 15.10
N SER A 15 39.27 9.28 16.41
CA SER A 15 38.02 8.80 16.99
C SER A 15 36.90 9.85 17.07
N LEU A 16 37.20 11.12 16.76
CA LEU A 16 36.24 12.24 16.81
C LEU A 16 35.53 12.52 15.46
N PHE A 17 35.91 11.81 14.40
CA PHE A 17 35.30 11.98 13.08
C PHE A 17 34.31 10.88 12.67
N LEU A 18 33.95 9.93 13.54
CA LEU A 18 33.02 8.83 13.23
C LEU A 18 31.66 8.97 13.91
N SER A 19 31.29 10.17 14.36
CA SER A 19 29.95 10.44 14.91
C SER A 19 29.23 11.55 14.16
N SER A 20 29.39 11.61 12.84
CA SER A 20 28.30 12.13 12.01
C SER A 20 27.35 10.96 11.79
N CYS A 21 26.32 10.85 12.62
CA CYS A 21 25.10 10.17 12.22
C CYS A 21 24.65 10.85 10.92
N VAL A 22 25.07 10.30 9.79
CA VAL A 22 24.33 10.47 8.55
C VAL A 22 22.97 9.84 8.88
N ASN A 23 21.97 10.65 9.17
CA ASN A 23 20.58 10.25 8.97
C ASN A 23 20.49 9.94 7.48
N VAL A 24 20.78 8.69 7.13
CA VAL A 24 20.37 8.16 5.84
C VAL A 24 18.85 8.23 5.90
N ASP A 25 18.28 9.19 5.18
CA ASP A 25 16.85 9.23 4.93
C ASP A 25 16.48 7.80 4.45
N LEU A 26 15.76 7.06 5.28
CA LEU A 26 15.31 5.70 5.01
C LEU A 26 14.35 5.65 3.81
N TYR A 27 13.94 6.82 3.30
CA TYR A 27 13.12 6.98 2.13
C TYR A 27 13.99 7.05 0.88
N ASN A 28 13.89 6.03 0.06
CA ASN A 28 14.57 5.91 -1.23
C ASN A 28 14.20 7.11 -2.12
N SER A 29 15.11 7.58 -2.98
CA SER A 29 14.93 8.72 -3.89
C SER A 29 13.67 8.68 -4.77
N TYR A 30 13.04 7.50 -4.90
CA TYR A 30 11.81 7.29 -5.67
C TYR A 30 10.53 7.85 -5.04
N ASP A 31 10.55 8.26 -3.76
CA ASP A 31 9.38 8.75 -3.05
C ASP A 31 9.20 10.26 -3.19
N TYR A 32 10.21 10.96 -3.70
CA TYR A 32 10.15 12.41 -3.87
C TYR A 32 9.41 12.82 -5.13
N ILE A 33 8.59 13.87 -4.99
CA ILE A 33 7.91 14.54 -6.10
C ILE A 33 8.71 15.78 -6.48
N ASP A 34 9.06 15.86 -7.74
CA ASP A 34 9.78 16.97 -8.38
C ASP A 34 8.94 17.70 -9.45
N SER A 35 7.77 17.16 -9.79
CA SER A 35 6.83 17.78 -10.73
C SER A 35 6.32 19.12 -10.21
N SER A 36 6.62 20.21 -10.93
CA SER A 36 6.18 21.55 -10.58
C SER A 36 4.66 21.71 -10.63
N SER A 37 3.95 21.03 -11.53
CA SER A 37 2.48 21.05 -11.64
C SER A 37 1.83 20.47 -10.38
N ILE A 38 2.36 19.36 -9.87
CA ILE A 38 1.88 18.78 -8.61
C ILE A 38 2.16 19.74 -7.47
N ILE A 39 3.43 20.17 -7.28
CA ILE A 39 3.85 21.00 -6.14
C ILE A 39 3.03 22.29 -6.04
N GLN A 40 2.75 22.95 -7.16
CA GLN A 40 1.96 24.18 -7.18
C GLN A 40 0.47 23.97 -6.84
N SER A 41 -0.03 22.73 -6.99
CA SER A 41 -1.43 22.38 -6.70
C SER A 41 -1.66 21.92 -5.27
N LEU A 42 -0.59 21.81 -4.45
CA LEU A 42 -0.68 21.27 -3.09
C LEU A 42 -1.24 22.29 -2.10
N GLU A 43 -2.12 21.81 -1.23
CA GLU A 43 -2.74 22.55 -0.13
C GLU A 43 -2.15 22.06 1.19
N ALA A 44 -1.61 22.98 2.02
CA ALA A 44 -1.15 22.66 3.36
C ALA A 44 -2.33 22.38 4.28
N VAL A 45 -2.27 21.28 5.05
CA VAL A 45 -3.35 20.92 5.98
C VAL A 45 -2.79 20.60 7.38
N LYS A 46 -3.60 20.82 8.40
CA LYS A 46 -3.29 20.42 9.78
C LYS A 46 -4.11 19.19 10.16
N VAL A 47 -3.43 18.09 10.42
CA VAL A 47 -4.04 16.84 10.86
C VAL A 47 -4.57 17.00 12.29
N SER A 48 -5.81 16.57 12.53
CA SER A 48 -6.46 16.59 13.85
C SER A 48 -6.39 15.23 14.54
N SER A 49 -6.70 14.15 13.81
CA SER A 49 -6.65 12.78 14.32
C SER A 49 -6.54 11.78 13.18
N ILE A 50 -5.96 10.63 13.45
CA ILE A 50 -5.82 9.51 12.49
C ILE A 50 -6.84 8.44 12.87
N THR A 51 -7.51 7.87 11.86
CA THR A 51 -8.48 6.78 12.03
C THR A 51 -7.81 5.43 11.76
N ASP A 52 -7.17 5.29 10.61
CA ASP A 52 -6.44 4.13 10.12
C ASP A 52 -5.33 4.57 9.14
N GLY A 53 -4.70 3.63 8.43
CA GLY A 53 -3.56 3.94 7.55
C GLY A 53 -3.90 4.74 6.29
N ASP A 54 -5.18 4.89 5.94
CA ASP A 54 -5.63 5.63 4.76
C ASP A 54 -6.74 6.65 5.03
N THR A 55 -7.07 6.87 6.30
CA THR A 55 -8.13 7.80 6.71
C THR A 55 -7.72 8.62 7.93
N PHE A 56 -7.82 9.94 7.83
CA PHE A 56 -7.58 10.85 8.95
C PHE A 56 -8.52 12.07 8.90
N LYS A 57 -8.51 12.88 9.95
CA LYS A 57 -9.25 14.14 10.01
C LYS A 57 -8.30 15.32 9.91
N ILE A 58 -8.72 16.35 9.21
CA ILE A 58 -8.04 17.65 9.15
C ILE A 58 -8.90 18.74 9.76
N TYR A 59 -8.26 19.79 10.28
CA TYR A 59 -8.97 21.00 10.71
C TYR A 59 -9.56 21.73 9.51
N ASN A 60 -10.79 22.20 9.64
CA ASN A 60 -11.52 23.01 8.67
C ASN A 60 -12.22 24.14 9.45
N GLY A 61 -11.50 25.26 9.66
CA GLY A 61 -11.89 26.29 10.60
C GLY A 61 -11.99 25.73 12.03
N ASP A 62 -13.11 25.95 12.70
CA ASP A 62 -13.39 25.46 14.05
C ASP A 62 -13.91 24.00 14.10
N SER A 63 -14.06 23.36 12.95
CA SER A 63 -14.53 21.99 12.82
C SER A 63 -13.45 21.07 12.26
N THR A 64 -13.77 19.78 12.11
CA THR A 64 -12.90 18.80 11.43
C THR A 64 -13.67 18.10 10.32
N ILE A 65 -12.96 17.74 9.25
CA ILE A 65 -13.50 16.95 8.16
C ILE A 65 -12.64 15.70 7.95
N LYS A 66 -13.28 14.55 7.65
CA LYS A 66 -12.56 13.33 7.30
C LYS A 66 -11.97 13.44 5.89
N LEU A 67 -10.77 12.89 5.74
CA LEU A 67 -10.08 12.72 4.48
C LEU A 67 -9.81 11.24 4.26
N ARG A 68 -10.12 10.73 3.06
CA ARG A 68 -9.76 9.40 2.57
C ARG A 68 -8.61 9.56 1.57
N ILE A 69 -7.49 8.94 1.86
CA ILE A 69 -6.35 8.86 0.95
C ILE A 69 -6.74 7.97 -0.22
N ILE A 70 -6.60 8.45 -1.44
CA ILE A 70 -6.92 7.70 -2.65
C ILE A 70 -5.69 6.99 -3.20
N GLY A 71 -5.93 6.04 -4.12
CA GLY A 71 -4.84 5.23 -4.72
C GLY A 71 -4.41 4.05 -3.86
N ILE A 72 -4.78 4.01 -2.59
CA ILE A 72 -4.44 2.94 -1.65
C ILE A 72 -5.64 2.46 -0.83
N ASP A 73 -5.50 1.25 -0.31
CA ASP A 73 -6.41 0.61 0.65
C ASP A 73 -5.56 -0.09 1.72
N THR A 74 -5.68 0.36 2.96
CA THR A 74 -4.99 -0.28 4.09
C THR A 74 -5.88 -1.32 4.74
N PRO A 75 -5.32 -2.36 5.37
CA PRO A 75 -6.11 -3.29 6.16
C PRO A 75 -6.82 -2.55 7.30
N GLU A 76 -8.07 -2.95 7.57
CA GLU A 76 -8.89 -2.30 8.60
C GLU A 76 -8.40 -2.64 10.01
N THR A 77 -8.50 -1.67 10.92
CA THR A 77 -8.18 -1.86 12.35
C THR A 77 -9.41 -2.14 13.20
N HIS A 78 -10.61 -1.87 12.67
CA HIS A 78 -11.86 -2.04 13.38
C HIS A 78 -12.85 -2.84 12.54
N ALA A 79 -13.68 -3.64 13.20
CA ALA A 79 -14.76 -4.35 12.53
C ALA A 79 -15.76 -3.37 11.91
N GLY A 80 -16.11 -3.60 10.65
CA GLY A 80 -17.04 -2.78 9.87
C GLY A 80 -17.60 -3.58 8.71
N THR A 81 -17.72 -2.96 7.55
CA THR A 81 -18.08 -3.63 6.29
C THR A 81 -16.95 -4.51 5.76
N LYS A 82 -15.72 -4.28 6.21
CA LYS A 82 -14.55 -5.10 5.91
C LYS A 82 -14.06 -5.80 7.18
N PRO A 83 -13.38 -6.95 7.05
CA PRO A 83 -12.77 -7.62 8.19
C PRO A 83 -11.58 -6.84 8.74
N ILE A 84 -11.25 -7.06 10.01
CA ILE A 84 -9.98 -6.59 10.59
C ILE A 84 -8.84 -7.33 9.90
N GLY A 85 -7.91 -6.58 9.32
CA GLY A 85 -6.77 -7.11 8.57
C GLY A 85 -5.50 -7.21 9.39
N GLU A 86 -4.62 -8.15 9.05
CA GLU A 86 -3.40 -8.46 9.84
C GLU A 86 -2.43 -7.28 9.97
N TYR A 87 -2.40 -6.34 9.03
CA TYR A 87 -1.44 -5.21 9.02
C TYR A 87 -2.11 -3.85 9.27
N GLY A 88 -3.34 -3.83 9.80
CA GLY A 88 -4.09 -2.59 10.03
C GLY A 88 -3.41 -1.66 11.03
N ASP A 89 -2.96 -2.21 12.17
CA ASP A 89 -2.27 -1.43 13.19
C ASP A 89 -0.92 -0.90 12.68
N ASP A 90 -0.14 -1.73 11.96
CA ASP A 90 1.14 -1.32 11.36
C ASP A 90 0.95 -0.19 10.35
N ALA A 91 -0.09 -0.26 9.51
CA ALA A 91 -0.44 0.79 8.55
C ALA A 91 -0.85 2.10 9.25
N THR A 92 -1.63 1.98 10.32
CA THR A 92 -2.05 3.13 11.14
C THR A 92 -0.87 3.79 11.83
N ASP A 93 0.04 3.01 12.39
CA ASP A 93 1.24 3.52 13.06
C ASP A 93 2.22 4.15 12.05
N TYR A 94 2.30 3.61 10.82
CA TYR A 94 3.06 4.21 9.74
C TYR A 94 2.53 5.62 9.39
N LEU A 95 1.20 5.81 9.28
CA LEU A 95 0.62 7.13 9.03
C LEU A 95 0.86 8.10 10.19
N LYS A 96 0.76 7.63 11.45
CA LYS A 96 1.08 8.46 12.63
C LYS A 96 2.51 8.93 12.62
N ASP A 97 3.45 8.04 12.31
CA ASP A 97 4.87 8.35 12.20
C ASP A 97 5.13 9.36 11.06
N PHE A 98 4.54 9.14 9.88
CA PHE A 98 4.65 10.05 8.74
C PHE A 98 4.14 11.46 9.08
N VAL A 99 2.96 11.58 9.68
CA VAL A 99 2.37 12.86 10.10
C VAL A 99 3.19 13.55 11.20
N SER A 100 3.88 12.78 12.04
CA SER A 100 4.74 13.34 13.09
C SER A 100 6.03 13.94 12.56
N ARG A 101 6.53 13.44 11.43
CA ARG A 101 7.84 13.85 10.83
C ARG A 101 7.70 14.98 9.83
N TYR A 102 6.58 15.08 9.14
CA TYR A 102 6.43 15.96 7.99
C TYR A 102 5.26 16.93 8.14
N ALA A 103 5.40 18.13 7.58
CA ALA A 103 4.27 19.02 7.33
C ALA A 103 3.42 18.43 6.20
N ILE A 104 2.11 18.25 6.46
CA ILE A 104 1.23 17.53 5.54
C ILE A 104 0.61 18.46 4.53
N TYR A 105 0.69 18.05 3.27
CA TYR A 105 0.08 18.69 2.11
C TYR A 105 -0.81 17.67 1.40
N ILE A 106 -1.85 18.15 0.75
CA ILE A 106 -2.77 17.31 -0.02
C ILE A 106 -3.00 17.86 -1.42
N LYS A 107 -3.25 16.96 -2.37
CA LYS A 107 -3.90 17.29 -3.63
C LYS A 107 -5.33 16.77 -3.57
N ARG A 108 -6.27 17.69 -3.43
CA ARG A 108 -7.70 17.37 -3.35
C ARG A 108 -8.21 16.94 -4.73
N MET A 109 -8.91 15.81 -4.78
CA MET A 109 -9.51 15.23 -5.99
C MET A 109 -11.04 15.25 -5.98
N GLY A 110 -11.66 15.61 -4.86
CA GLY A 110 -13.12 15.69 -4.74
C GLY A 110 -13.64 15.25 -3.39
N TYR A 111 -14.87 14.74 -3.39
CA TYR A 111 -15.54 14.20 -2.22
C TYR A 111 -16.19 12.86 -2.57
N ASP A 112 -16.26 11.96 -1.61
CA ASP A 112 -17.06 10.75 -1.76
C ASP A 112 -18.52 10.95 -1.31
N ASN A 113 -19.32 9.91 -1.47
CA ASN A 113 -20.74 9.92 -1.09
C ASN A 113 -20.98 10.04 0.42
N TYR A 114 -19.93 9.89 1.24
CA TYR A 114 -19.96 10.07 2.69
C TYR A 114 -19.50 11.45 3.13
N GLY A 115 -19.18 12.35 2.19
CA GLY A 115 -18.68 13.69 2.45
C GLY A 115 -17.22 13.74 2.89
N ARG A 116 -16.45 12.66 2.75
CA ARG A 116 -15.00 12.68 3.01
C ARG A 116 -14.27 13.35 1.84
N ILE A 117 -13.26 14.14 2.13
CA ILE A 117 -12.33 14.64 1.11
C ILE A 117 -11.59 13.44 0.52
N LEU A 118 -11.55 13.33 -0.79
CA LEU A 118 -10.68 12.41 -1.53
C LEU A 118 -9.43 13.18 -1.93
N ALA A 119 -8.25 12.69 -1.52
CA ALA A 119 -7.00 13.39 -1.82
C ALA A 119 -5.79 12.45 -1.89
N TYR A 120 -4.77 12.86 -2.65
CA TYR A 120 -3.40 12.39 -2.52
C TYR A 120 -2.69 13.15 -1.39
N VAL A 121 -1.76 12.48 -0.69
CA VAL A 121 -1.10 12.99 0.51
C VAL A 121 0.40 13.11 0.31
N PHE A 122 0.97 14.22 0.78
CA PHE A 122 2.40 14.52 0.66
C PHE A 122 2.95 15.02 1.98
N GLY A 123 4.14 14.56 2.34
CA GLY A 123 4.92 15.06 3.45
C GLY A 123 6.01 16.02 2.96
N LYS A 124 6.04 17.26 3.45
CA LYS A 124 7.11 18.20 3.13
C LYS A 124 8.27 18.01 4.10
N THR A 125 9.44 17.71 3.55
CA THR A 125 10.70 17.58 4.31
C THR A 125 11.26 18.93 4.73
N TYR A 126 12.22 18.92 5.65
CA TYR A 126 12.89 20.15 6.12
C TYR A 126 13.64 20.88 5.00
N ASP A 127 14.22 20.15 4.04
CA ASP A 127 14.90 20.71 2.87
C ASP A 127 13.95 21.14 1.74
N GLY A 128 12.63 21.08 1.97
CA GLY A 128 11.59 21.60 1.09
C GLY A 128 11.10 20.66 0.03
N ARG A 129 11.59 19.41 -0.02
CA ARG A 129 11.11 18.36 -0.94
C ARG A 129 9.78 17.77 -0.46
N TYR A 130 9.04 17.14 -1.36
CA TYR A 130 7.77 16.50 -1.04
C TYR A 130 7.87 14.98 -1.25
N ILE A 131 7.48 14.22 -0.23
CA ILE A 131 7.40 12.75 -0.26
C ILE A 131 5.96 12.35 -0.54
N PHE A 132 5.75 11.46 -1.49
CA PHE A 132 4.44 10.90 -1.81
C PHE A 132 4.11 9.76 -0.82
N TYR A 133 3.11 9.97 0.03
CA TYR A 133 2.76 9.05 1.11
C TYR A 133 2.33 7.67 0.57
N GLU A 134 1.47 7.65 -0.47
CA GLU A 134 0.91 6.43 -1.03
C GLU A 134 2.00 5.49 -1.54
N SER A 135 3.00 6.01 -2.26
CA SER A 135 4.11 5.17 -2.68
C SER A 135 4.96 4.69 -1.50
N SER A 136 5.10 5.52 -0.47
CA SER A 136 5.90 5.19 0.71
C SER A 136 5.29 4.04 1.50
N ILE A 137 3.99 4.08 1.81
CA ILE A 137 3.31 3.00 2.54
C ILE A 137 3.18 1.72 1.70
N LEU A 138 3.00 1.85 0.38
CA LEU A 138 2.97 0.72 -0.55
C LEU A 138 4.32 0.00 -0.61
N LYS A 139 5.45 0.73 -0.64
CA LYS A 139 6.79 0.14 -0.60
C LYS A 139 7.07 -0.65 0.67
N GLU A 140 6.48 -0.25 1.80
CA GLU A 140 6.54 -1.03 3.04
C GLU A 140 5.57 -2.23 3.05
N GLY A 141 4.73 -2.38 2.01
CA GLY A 141 3.75 -3.45 1.90
C GLY A 141 2.64 -3.37 2.94
N LEU A 142 2.33 -2.17 3.45
CA LEU A 142 1.32 -1.92 4.47
C LEU A 142 -0.01 -1.45 3.88
N ALA A 143 -0.07 -1.29 2.57
CA ALA A 143 -1.26 -0.96 1.81
C ALA A 143 -1.32 -1.77 0.52
N ARG A 144 -2.49 -1.78 -0.11
CA ARG A 144 -2.72 -2.32 -1.45
C ARG A 144 -3.16 -1.20 -2.38
N PRO A 145 -2.89 -1.29 -3.69
CA PRO A 145 -3.47 -0.36 -4.66
C PRO A 145 -5.00 -0.39 -4.62
N LEU A 146 -5.62 0.79 -4.64
CA LEU A 146 -7.05 0.99 -4.85
C LEU A 146 -7.22 2.14 -5.83
N ILE A 147 -7.10 1.82 -7.11
CA ILE A 147 -7.04 2.78 -8.21
C ILE A 147 -8.46 3.10 -8.67
N TYR A 148 -8.70 4.36 -9.01
CA TYR A 148 -9.89 4.82 -9.68
C TYR A 148 -9.46 5.59 -10.93
N PHE A 149 -10.22 5.53 -12.00
CA PHE A 149 -9.92 6.35 -13.18
C PHE A 149 -10.35 7.79 -12.92
N TYR A 150 -9.41 8.72 -13.10
CA TYR A 150 -9.65 10.16 -13.06
C TYR A 150 -9.13 10.78 -14.36
N ASP A 151 -9.86 11.77 -14.88
CA ASP A 151 -9.38 12.61 -15.99
C ASP A 151 -8.61 13.80 -15.40
N ASP A 152 -7.38 13.55 -14.96
CA ASP A 152 -6.52 14.53 -14.29
C ASP A 152 -5.05 14.20 -14.55
N GLU A 153 -4.26 15.18 -15.00
CA GLU A 153 -2.83 15.03 -15.30
C GLU A 153 -2.03 14.51 -14.10
N ILE A 154 -2.40 14.90 -12.89
CA ILE A 154 -1.71 14.50 -11.66
C ILE A 154 -1.92 13.01 -11.40
N TYR A 155 -3.11 12.51 -11.68
CA TYR A 155 -3.40 11.08 -11.63
C TYR A 155 -2.49 10.28 -12.57
N GLU A 156 -2.30 10.75 -13.81
CA GLU A 156 -1.42 10.11 -14.80
C GLU A 156 0.05 10.06 -14.33
N ILE A 157 0.50 11.06 -13.56
CA ILE A 157 1.86 11.11 -13.01
C ILE A 157 2.01 10.21 -11.77
N LEU A 158 0.99 10.15 -10.90
CA LEU A 158 1.09 9.47 -9.60
C LEU A 158 0.76 7.97 -9.68
N THR A 159 -0.14 7.54 -10.56
CA THR A 159 -0.54 6.14 -10.65
C THR A 159 0.60 5.18 -10.98
N PRO A 160 1.52 5.48 -11.92
CA PRO A 160 2.70 4.64 -12.15
C PRO A 160 3.57 4.45 -10.91
N ARG A 161 3.70 5.47 -10.04
CA ARG A 161 4.45 5.37 -8.78
C ARG A 161 3.79 4.42 -7.78
N ILE A 162 2.46 4.35 -7.75
CA ILE A 162 1.69 3.37 -6.97
C ILE A 162 2.00 1.96 -7.45
N VAL A 163 2.00 1.75 -8.76
CA VAL A 163 2.32 0.44 -9.39
C VAL A 163 3.74 0.00 -9.03
N GLU A 164 4.73 0.85 -9.28
CA GLU A 164 6.14 0.58 -8.97
C GLU A 164 6.38 0.30 -7.48
N ALA A 165 5.72 1.05 -6.60
CA ALA A 165 5.84 0.88 -5.16
C ALA A 165 5.29 -0.47 -4.68
N TYR A 166 4.18 -0.92 -5.25
CA TYR A 166 3.59 -2.21 -4.91
C TYR A 166 4.44 -3.39 -5.43
N ASP A 167 4.95 -3.30 -6.65
CA ASP A 167 5.88 -4.29 -7.20
C ASP A 167 7.18 -4.35 -6.38
N TYR A 168 7.71 -3.20 -5.95
CA TYR A 168 8.86 -3.15 -5.05
C TYR A 168 8.60 -3.89 -3.73
N ALA A 169 7.44 -3.70 -3.10
CA ALA A 169 7.08 -4.42 -1.87
C ALA A 169 7.04 -5.94 -2.09
N PHE A 170 6.49 -6.38 -3.22
CA PHE A 170 6.48 -7.79 -3.58
C PHE A 170 7.89 -8.34 -3.80
N GLU A 171 8.74 -7.69 -4.56
CA GLU A 171 10.11 -8.11 -4.85
C GLU A 171 10.94 -8.23 -3.57
N ASN A 172 10.78 -7.28 -2.65
CA ASN A 172 11.52 -7.22 -1.38
C ASN A 172 10.82 -7.94 -0.22
N LYS A 173 9.68 -8.60 -0.45
CA LYS A 173 8.89 -9.36 0.53
C LYS A 173 8.56 -8.56 1.79
N LYS A 174 8.16 -7.29 1.59
CA LYS A 174 7.80 -6.38 2.68
C LYS A 174 6.33 -6.49 3.09
N GLY A 175 6.04 -6.16 4.35
CA GLY A 175 4.69 -6.09 4.90
C GLY A 175 3.85 -7.32 4.59
N ILE A 176 2.70 -7.15 3.90
CA ILE A 176 1.82 -8.25 3.49
C ILE A 176 2.56 -9.34 2.72
N PHE A 177 3.62 -9.03 1.98
CA PHE A 177 4.39 -10.00 1.20
C PHE A 177 5.47 -10.73 2.01
N SER A 178 5.75 -10.33 3.26
CA SER A 178 6.68 -11.04 4.14
C SER A 178 6.21 -12.48 4.44
N LYS A 179 4.91 -12.73 4.32
CA LYS A 179 4.29 -14.04 4.49
C LYS A 179 4.27 -14.91 3.23
N TRP A 180 4.89 -14.48 2.13
CA TRP A 180 4.86 -15.21 0.86
C TRP A 180 5.23 -16.70 0.97
N TYR A 181 6.16 -17.02 1.85
CA TYR A 181 6.62 -18.41 2.05
C TYR A 181 5.95 -19.13 3.22
N THR A 182 5.21 -18.42 4.08
CA THR A 182 4.66 -18.95 5.34
C THR A 182 3.16 -18.84 5.46
N ALA A 183 2.50 -18.11 4.55
CA ALA A 183 1.05 -17.94 4.55
C ALA A 183 0.35 -19.31 4.43
N PRO A 184 -0.73 -19.53 5.17
CA PRO A 184 -1.53 -20.75 5.05
C PRO A 184 -2.04 -20.97 3.64
N VAL A 185 -2.01 -22.21 3.16
CA VAL A 185 -2.57 -22.62 1.87
C VAL A 185 -3.91 -23.32 2.12
N LEU A 186 -5.00 -22.68 1.75
CA LEU A 186 -6.34 -23.24 1.84
C LEU A 186 -6.65 -24.01 0.55
N ASN A 187 -7.10 -25.27 0.70
CA ASN A 187 -7.42 -26.17 -0.42
C ASN A 187 -8.91 -26.48 -0.56
N ASN A 188 -9.72 -25.97 0.34
CA ASN A 188 -11.19 -26.09 0.35
C ASN A 188 -11.78 -24.99 1.24
N SER A 189 -13.12 -24.88 1.25
CA SER A 189 -13.85 -23.88 2.05
C SER A 189 -14.06 -24.26 3.52
N ASN A 190 -13.54 -25.38 4.01
CA ASN A 190 -13.74 -25.78 5.40
C ASN A 190 -13.05 -24.80 6.35
N ASN A 191 -13.83 -24.23 7.27
CA ASN A 191 -13.35 -23.32 8.33
C ASN A 191 -12.59 -22.07 7.79
N PHE A 192 -12.83 -21.64 6.55
CA PHE A 192 -12.15 -20.45 6.00
C PHE A 192 -12.47 -19.19 6.81
N GLN A 193 -13.60 -19.14 7.51
CA GLN A 193 -13.98 -18.03 8.38
C GLN A 193 -12.92 -17.72 9.47
N ASN A 194 -12.14 -18.74 9.88
CA ASN A 194 -11.03 -18.55 10.83
C ASN A 194 -9.84 -17.77 10.24
N TYR A 195 -9.85 -17.56 8.93
CA TYR A 195 -8.80 -16.88 8.17
C TYR A 195 -9.25 -15.54 7.55
N ILE A 196 -10.50 -15.14 7.76
CA ILE A 196 -11.00 -13.83 7.31
C ILE A 196 -10.11 -12.72 7.87
N GLY A 197 -9.69 -11.79 7.00
CA GLY A 197 -8.75 -10.72 7.30
C GLY A 197 -7.26 -11.14 7.34
N LYS A 198 -6.97 -12.42 7.20
CA LYS A 198 -5.57 -12.93 7.19
C LYS A 198 -5.03 -13.06 5.77
N ILE A 199 -3.71 -12.99 5.66
CA ILE A 199 -3.01 -13.26 4.41
C ILE A 199 -2.90 -14.77 4.21
N VAL A 200 -3.42 -15.26 3.08
CA VAL A 200 -3.47 -16.68 2.74
C VAL A 200 -3.16 -16.92 1.26
N PHE A 201 -2.97 -18.19 0.90
CA PHE A 201 -3.15 -18.68 -0.46
C PHE A 201 -4.48 -19.44 -0.59
N LEU A 202 -5.28 -19.13 -1.61
CA LEU A 202 -6.38 -19.97 -2.08
C LEU A 202 -5.86 -20.85 -3.22
N ASN A 203 -5.88 -22.18 -3.06
CA ASN A 203 -5.36 -23.12 -4.03
C ASN A 203 -6.46 -23.98 -4.63
N GLY A 204 -6.62 -23.94 -5.94
CA GLY A 204 -7.64 -24.76 -6.60
C GLY A 204 -7.59 -24.68 -8.12
N THR A 205 -8.42 -25.52 -8.76
CA THR A 205 -8.52 -25.53 -10.22
C THR A 205 -9.48 -24.43 -10.68
N VAL A 206 -9.02 -23.58 -11.59
CA VAL A 206 -9.81 -22.52 -12.21
C VAL A 206 -10.83 -23.11 -13.15
N GLN A 207 -12.12 -22.90 -12.88
CA GLN A 207 -13.24 -23.36 -13.70
C GLN A 207 -13.66 -22.35 -14.76
N SER A 208 -13.76 -21.08 -14.37
CA SER A 208 -14.12 -19.99 -15.28
C SER A 208 -13.31 -18.73 -15.02
N VAL A 209 -13.14 -17.96 -16.06
CA VAL A 209 -12.61 -16.60 -16.08
C VAL A 209 -13.55 -15.76 -16.91
N GLY A 210 -13.91 -14.59 -16.43
CA GLY A 210 -14.79 -13.67 -17.13
C GLY A 210 -14.61 -12.24 -16.68
N HIS A 211 -15.40 -11.35 -17.27
CA HIS A 211 -15.49 -9.94 -16.93
C HIS A 211 -16.98 -9.57 -16.87
N ASP A 212 -17.38 -8.86 -15.84
CA ASP A 212 -18.72 -8.36 -15.66
C ASP A 212 -18.72 -7.01 -14.95
N ASN A 213 -19.56 -6.08 -15.43
CA ASN A 213 -19.67 -4.72 -14.95
C ASN A 213 -18.30 -3.98 -14.97
N SER A 214 -17.60 -3.96 -13.86
CA SER A 214 -16.35 -3.22 -13.66
C SER A 214 -15.23 -4.08 -13.06
N GLU A 215 -15.35 -5.41 -13.14
CA GLU A 215 -14.36 -6.33 -12.57
C GLU A 215 -14.20 -7.62 -13.37
N TYR A 216 -12.98 -8.13 -13.37
CA TYR A 216 -12.70 -9.51 -13.80
C TYR A 216 -12.90 -10.46 -12.63
N TYR A 217 -13.35 -11.67 -12.94
CA TYR A 217 -13.49 -12.74 -11.97
C TYR A 217 -12.83 -14.04 -12.44
N ILE A 218 -12.29 -14.78 -11.47
CA ILE A 218 -11.72 -16.12 -11.65
C ILE A 218 -12.40 -17.01 -10.61
N ASN A 219 -13.17 -17.98 -11.07
CA ASN A 219 -13.92 -18.88 -10.20
C ASN A 219 -13.29 -20.27 -10.14
N SER A 220 -13.20 -20.79 -8.93
CA SER A 220 -13.02 -22.21 -8.63
C SER A 220 -14.33 -22.82 -8.12
N SER A 221 -14.32 -24.13 -7.83
CA SER A 221 -15.48 -24.79 -7.18
C SER A 221 -15.83 -24.19 -5.83
N TRP A 222 -14.86 -23.61 -5.11
CA TRP A 222 -15.02 -23.25 -3.71
C TRP A 222 -14.55 -21.82 -3.36
N PHE A 223 -13.91 -21.05 -4.27
CA PHE A 223 -13.52 -19.66 -4.07
C PHE A 223 -13.76 -18.81 -5.32
N THR A 224 -13.74 -17.51 -5.13
CA THR A 224 -13.77 -16.49 -6.18
C THR A 224 -12.57 -15.54 -6.01
N ILE A 225 -11.94 -15.16 -7.12
CA ILE A 225 -10.95 -14.08 -7.18
C ILE A 225 -11.57 -12.95 -7.98
N LYS A 226 -11.47 -11.73 -7.48
CA LYS A 226 -11.94 -10.52 -8.16
C LYS A 226 -10.76 -9.60 -8.46
N ILE A 227 -10.80 -8.91 -9.61
CA ILE A 227 -9.81 -7.93 -10.04
C ILE A 227 -10.59 -6.76 -10.63
N ARG A 228 -10.47 -5.59 -10.04
CA ARG A 228 -11.16 -4.40 -10.55
C ARG A 228 -10.54 -3.92 -11.86
N ASP A 229 -11.32 -3.29 -12.73
CA ASP A 229 -10.85 -2.79 -14.03
C ASP A 229 -9.64 -1.86 -13.94
N PRO A 230 -9.55 -0.91 -12.98
CA PRO A 230 -8.37 -0.07 -12.87
C PRO A 230 -7.10 -0.88 -12.54
N GLU A 231 -7.15 -1.80 -11.57
CA GLU A 231 -6.01 -2.66 -11.26
C GLU A 231 -5.67 -3.57 -12.44
N TYR A 232 -6.67 -4.12 -13.14
CA TYR A 232 -6.42 -4.91 -14.34
C TYR A 232 -5.69 -4.09 -15.41
N TYR A 233 -6.13 -2.87 -15.69
CA TYR A 233 -5.51 -1.99 -16.68
C TYR A 233 -4.04 -1.68 -16.36
N TYR A 234 -3.71 -1.40 -15.10
CA TYR A 234 -2.36 -1.00 -14.72
C TYR A 234 -1.40 -2.16 -14.45
N PHE A 235 -1.86 -3.23 -13.81
CA PHE A 235 -0.99 -4.33 -13.39
C PHE A 235 -1.01 -5.54 -14.32
N PHE A 236 -2.14 -5.82 -15.00
CA PHE A 236 -2.30 -7.03 -15.81
C PHE A 236 -2.13 -6.78 -17.32
N LYS A 237 -1.60 -5.64 -17.73
CA LYS A 237 -1.49 -5.22 -19.13
C LYS A 237 -0.93 -6.29 -20.09
N ASN A 238 0.01 -7.11 -19.60
CA ASN A 238 0.65 -8.18 -20.36
C ASN A 238 0.29 -9.58 -19.84
N TYR A 239 -0.73 -9.69 -18.97
CA TYR A 239 -1.12 -10.94 -18.35
C TYR A 239 -2.50 -11.39 -18.81
N ASN A 240 -2.57 -12.50 -19.52
CA ASN A 240 -3.85 -13.04 -19.97
C ASN A 240 -4.46 -14.00 -18.95
N LEU A 241 -5.45 -13.53 -18.18
CA LEU A 241 -6.15 -14.30 -17.15
C LEU A 241 -6.83 -15.56 -17.72
N TYR A 242 -7.30 -15.55 -18.97
CA TYR A 242 -7.97 -16.70 -19.59
C TYR A 242 -7.05 -17.92 -19.74
N ASN A 243 -5.72 -17.72 -19.72
CA ASN A 243 -4.74 -18.79 -19.72
C ASN A 243 -4.70 -19.60 -18.40
N LEU A 244 -5.36 -19.12 -17.35
CA LEU A 244 -5.49 -19.83 -16.08
C LEU A 244 -6.56 -20.92 -16.09
N LYS A 245 -7.51 -20.87 -17.01
CA LYS A 245 -8.63 -21.83 -17.09
C LYS A 245 -8.12 -23.27 -17.17
N ARG A 246 -8.68 -24.13 -16.34
CA ARG A 246 -8.33 -25.57 -16.18
C ARG A 246 -6.97 -25.82 -15.52
N LYS A 247 -6.26 -24.80 -15.07
CA LYS A 247 -5.01 -24.96 -14.30
C LYS A 247 -5.30 -24.96 -12.81
N THR A 248 -4.44 -25.64 -12.06
CA THR A 248 -4.40 -25.50 -10.60
C THR A 248 -3.51 -24.30 -10.26
N VAL A 249 -4.06 -23.37 -9.53
CA VAL A 249 -3.46 -22.06 -9.27
C VAL A 249 -3.58 -21.70 -7.79
N LYS A 250 -2.55 -21.09 -7.23
CA LYS A 250 -2.60 -20.45 -5.91
C LYS A 250 -2.69 -18.94 -6.08
N PHE A 251 -3.63 -18.30 -5.37
CA PHE A 251 -3.83 -16.87 -5.32
C PHE A 251 -3.51 -16.36 -3.93
N TYR A 252 -2.60 -15.40 -3.85
CA TYR A 252 -2.14 -14.80 -2.60
C TYR A 252 -2.89 -13.52 -2.27
N GLY A 253 -3.26 -13.33 -1.02
CA GLY A 253 -3.87 -12.07 -0.59
C GLY A 253 -4.61 -12.20 0.74
N GLU A 254 -5.22 -11.11 1.17
CA GLU A 254 -6.11 -11.08 2.30
C GLU A 254 -7.42 -11.78 1.96
N LEU A 255 -7.83 -12.66 2.86
CA LEU A 255 -9.04 -13.44 2.70
C LEU A 255 -10.27 -12.64 3.13
N TRP A 256 -11.22 -12.57 2.24
CA TRP A 256 -12.56 -12.03 2.49
C TRP A 256 -13.61 -13.11 2.24
N GLU A 257 -14.85 -12.79 2.59
CA GLU A 257 -16.04 -13.52 2.15
C GLU A 257 -16.74 -12.72 1.06
N ASP A 258 -17.05 -13.36 -0.05
CA ASP A 258 -17.85 -12.77 -1.11
C ASP A 258 -19.32 -12.67 -0.66
N GLU A 259 -19.84 -11.45 -0.55
CA GLU A 259 -21.18 -11.17 -0.03
C GLU A 259 -22.28 -11.85 -0.87
N ASP A 260 -22.08 -11.99 -2.18
CA ASP A 260 -23.08 -12.56 -3.10
C ASP A 260 -23.14 -14.09 -3.03
N SER A 261 -21.97 -14.74 -2.93
CA SER A 261 -21.88 -16.20 -3.02
C SER A 261 -21.57 -16.88 -1.67
N GLY A 262 -21.16 -16.14 -0.65
CA GLY A 262 -20.69 -16.67 0.63
C GLY A 262 -19.40 -17.49 0.53
N LYS A 263 -18.66 -17.37 -0.58
CA LYS A 263 -17.42 -18.09 -0.81
C LYS A 263 -16.20 -17.32 -0.31
N PRO A 264 -15.09 -18.02 0.00
CA PRO A 264 -13.81 -17.37 0.17
C PRO A 264 -13.44 -16.52 -1.06
N MET A 265 -12.97 -15.32 -0.83
CA MET A 265 -12.62 -14.37 -1.90
C MET A 265 -11.28 -13.68 -1.60
N ILE A 266 -10.50 -13.45 -2.64
CA ILE A 266 -9.37 -12.50 -2.63
C ILE A 266 -9.63 -11.45 -3.70
N LEU A 267 -9.44 -10.18 -3.34
CA LEU A 267 -9.40 -9.07 -4.28
C LEU A 267 -7.94 -8.87 -4.73
N LEU A 268 -7.61 -9.46 -5.87
CA LEU A 268 -6.26 -9.52 -6.42
C LEU A 268 -5.85 -8.15 -6.99
N ARG A 269 -4.60 -7.76 -6.78
CA ARG A 269 -4.08 -6.45 -7.21
C ARG A 269 -3.04 -6.53 -8.31
N SER A 270 -2.26 -7.63 -8.33
CA SER A 270 -1.13 -7.79 -9.26
C SER A 270 -1.01 -9.24 -9.73
N PRO A 271 -0.52 -9.50 -10.96
CA PRO A 271 -0.19 -10.85 -11.40
C PRO A 271 0.91 -11.51 -10.57
N ASN A 272 1.70 -10.74 -9.82
CA ASN A 272 2.69 -11.25 -8.87
C ASN A 272 2.06 -12.08 -7.74
N GLU A 273 0.76 -11.93 -7.48
CA GLU A 273 0.00 -12.67 -6.48
C GLU A 273 -0.50 -14.03 -6.98
N ILE A 274 -0.14 -14.42 -8.21
CA ILE A 274 -0.59 -15.65 -8.87
C ILE A 274 0.57 -16.64 -8.98
N VAL A 275 0.36 -17.87 -8.51
CA VAL A 275 1.31 -18.98 -8.68
C VAL A 275 0.62 -20.12 -9.43
N VAL A 276 1.04 -20.38 -10.65
CA VAL A 276 0.56 -21.52 -11.46
C VAL A 276 1.39 -22.74 -11.10
N ASN A 277 0.72 -23.81 -10.63
CA ASN A 277 1.37 -25.08 -10.27
C ASN A 277 1.66 -25.94 -11.49
#